data_3adb58904c8b915e2951302e24b65121
#
_entry.id   3adb58904c8b915e2951302e24b65121
#
_cell.length_a   1.000
_cell.length_b   1.000
_cell.length_c   1.000
_cell.angle_alpha   90.00
_cell.angle_beta   90.00
_cell.angle_gamma   90.00
#
_symmetry.space_group_name_H-M   'P 1'
#
loop_
_entity.id
_entity.type
_entity.pdbx_description
1 polymer ?
#
loop_
_entity_poly.entity_id
_entity_poly.type
_entity_poly.pdbx_seq_one_letter_code
_entity_poly.pdbx_strand_id
1 'polypeptide(L)'
;MTELRYLDFDYSEDTEGHGTFDAMASTAPARTHEVLAEIAQVLAWADATFPDARGALDDGATWDFDLQQTREAPELDTVTFSLSGTPDFCAALRAHFGLD
;
A
#
# COMPACT_ATOMS: atom_id res chain seq x y z
N MET A 1 16.51 -4.40 2.09
CA MET A 1 15.53 -3.40 1.67
C MET A 1 14.99 -3.75 0.30
N THR A 2 13.69 -3.75 0.13
CA THR A 2 13.02 -4.13 -1.12
C THR A 2 12.61 -2.88 -1.88
N GLU A 3 12.99 -2.79 -3.15
CA GLU A 3 12.62 -1.65 -3.99
C GLU A 3 11.32 -1.92 -4.72
N LEU A 4 10.49 -0.88 -4.81
CA LEU A 4 9.23 -0.92 -5.55
C LEU A 4 9.41 -0.20 -6.89
N ARG A 5 8.86 -0.77 -7.96
CA ARG A 5 9.01 -0.24 -9.32
C ARG A 5 7.85 0.64 -9.72
N TYR A 6 6.64 0.25 -9.38
CA TYR A 6 5.41 0.93 -9.80
C TYR A 6 4.80 1.78 -8.72
N LEU A 7 4.95 1.37 -7.46
CA LEU A 7 4.31 2.05 -6.34
C LEU A 7 5.22 3.16 -5.81
N ASP A 8 4.72 4.38 -5.93
CA ASP A 8 5.37 5.57 -5.39
C ASP A 8 4.38 6.16 -4.40
N PHE A 9 4.70 6.06 -3.11
CA PHE A 9 3.77 6.39 -2.05
C PHE A 9 3.88 7.84 -1.61
N ASP A 10 2.71 8.50 -1.51
CA ASP A 10 2.57 9.76 -0.80
C ASP A 10 2.14 9.46 0.63
N TYR A 11 2.78 10.10 1.58
CA TYR A 11 2.50 9.88 2.99
C TYR A 11 1.71 11.04 3.59
N SER A 12 0.70 10.71 4.39
CA SER A 12 -0.02 11.69 5.20
C SER A 12 -0.26 11.10 6.59
N GLU A 13 -0.48 11.96 7.57
CA GLU A 13 -0.63 11.54 8.96
C GLU A 13 -1.80 12.28 9.59
N ASP A 14 -2.60 11.56 10.39
CA ASP A 14 -3.72 12.20 11.08
C ASP A 14 -3.27 12.74 12.45
N THR A 15 -4.20 13.34 13.19
CA THR A 15 -3.90 13.95 14.49
C THR A 15 -3.63 12.92 15.60
N GLU A 16 -3.91 11.64 15.33
CA GLU A 16 -3.68 10.56 16.29
C GLU A 16 -2.40 9.78 15.99
N GLY A 17 -1.62 10.21 15.00
CA GLY A 17 -0.39 9.55 14.63
C GLY A 17 -0.55 8.38 13.66
N HIS A 18 -1.77 8.10 13.21
CA HIS A 18 -1.99 7.09 12.17
C HIS A 18 -1.52 7.64 10.84
N GLY A 19 -0.75 6.87 10.11
CA GLY A 19 -0.24 7.27 8.81
C GLY A 19 -0.95 6.56 7.67
N THR A 20 -1.01 7.23 6.53
CA THR A 20 -1.56 6.67 5.30
C THR A 20 -0.56 6.84 4.17
N PHE A 21 -0.30 5.73 3.47
CA PHE A 21 0.54 5.71 2.27
C PHE A 21 -0.37 5.46 1.08
N ASP A 22 -0.41 6.42 0.16
CA ASP A 22 -1.24 6.34 -1.05
C ASP A 22 -0.36 6.23 -2.29
N ALA A 23 -0.65 5.27 -3.15
CA ALA A 23 0.04 5.11 -4.42
C ALA A 23 -0.96 4.88 -5.54
N MET A 24 -0.64 5.41 -6.71
CA MET A 24 -1.45 5.21 -7.91
C MET A 24 -0.51 4.84 -9.05
N ALA A 25 -0.84 3.81 -9.80
CA ALA A 25 -0.07 3.41 -10.96
C ALA A 25 -0.99 3.25 -12.16
N SER A 26 -0.66 3.93 -13.25
CA SER A 26 -1.40 3.83 -14.50
C SER A 26 -0.50 3.17 -15.54
N THR A 27 -0.95 2.04 -16.09
CA THR A 27 -0.16 1.26 -17.04
C THR A 27 -1.03 0.74 -18.18
N ALA A 28 -0.37 0.28 -19.25
CA ALA A 28 -1.06 -0.50 -20.26
C ALA A 28 -1.62 -1.78 -19.61
N PRO A 29 -2.80 -2.28 -20.08
CA PRO A 29 -3.41 -3.45 -19.45
C PRO A 29 -2.48 -4.67 -19.37
N ALA A 30 -1.57 -4.84 -20.32
CA ALA A 30 -0.63 -5.96 -20.31
C ALA A 30 0.34 -5.91 -19.13
N ARG A 31 0.50 -4.75 -18.49
CA ARG A 31 1.41 -4.58 -17.37
C ARG A 31 0.71 -4.49 -16.02
N THR A 32 -0.61 -4.48 -16.02
CA THR A 32 -1.38 -4.36 -14.77
C THR A 32 -1.04 -5.49 -13.80
N HIS A 33 -0.82 -6.70 -14.30
CA HIS A 33 -0.46 -7.83 -13.43
C HIS A 33 0.86 -7.61 -12.69
N GLU A 34 1.79 -6.84 -13.25
CA GLU A 34 3.06 -6.52 -12.60
C GLU A 34 2.84 -5.56 -11.42
N VAL A 35 1.92 -4.59 -11.58
CA VAL A 35 1.53 -3.68 -10.50
C VAL A 35 0.87 -4.46 -9.38
N LEU A 36 -0.07 -5.33 -9.72
CA LEU A 36 -0.78 -6.15 -8.72
C LEU A 36 0.17 -7.11 -8.00
N ALA A 37 1.16 -7.64 -8.70
CA ALA A 37 2.18 -8.51 -8.08
C ALA A 37 3.02 -7.74 -7.07
N GLU A 38 3.34 -6.48 -7.35
CA GLU A 38 4.08 -5.64 -6.41
C GLU A 38 3.24 -5.33 -5.18
N ILE A 39 1.94 -5.04 -5.36
CA ILE A 39 1.01 -4.84 -4.26
C ILE A 39 0.92 -6.10 -3.41
N ALA A 40 0.82 -7.27 -4.05
CA ALA A 40 0.76 -8.55 -3.33
C ALA A 40 2.01 -8.77 -2.48
N GLN A 41 3.16 -8.33 -2.95
CA GLN A 41 4.42 -8.40 -2.20
C GLN A 41 4.36 -7.55 -0.94
N VAL A 42 3.82 -6.34 -1.04
CA VAL A 42 3.65 -5.44 0.12
C VAL A 42 2.68 -6.06 1.13
N LEU A 43 1.54 -6.56 0.66
CA LEU A 43 0.54 -7.18 1.53
C LEU A 43 1.06 -8.43 2.20
N ALA A 44 1.83 -9.26 1.49
CA ALA A 44 2.44 -10.46 2.07
C ALA A 44 3.43 -10.10 3.17
N TRP A 45 4.23 -9.04 2.97
CA TRP A 45 5.13 -8.56 4.00
C TRP A 45 4.36 -8.08 5.23
N ALA A 46 3.27 -7.32 5.03
CA ALA A 46 2.49 -6.80 6.14
C ALA A 46 1.84 -7.91 6.95
N ASP A 47 1.27 -8.91 6.28
CA ASP A 47 0.64 -10.05 6.95
C ASP A 47 1.68 -10.89 7.72
N ALA A 48 2.88 -11.01 7.20
CA ALA A 48 3.95 -11.78 7.86
C ALA A 48 4.55 -11.04 9.04
N THR A 49 4.63 -9.71 8.96
CA THR A 49 5.26 -8.88 9.99
C THR A 49 4.27 -8.53 11.11
N PHE A 50 3.00 -8.35 10.77
CA PHE A 50 1.94 -8.01 11.71
C PHE A 50 0.77 -9.00 11.54
N PRO A 51 0.96 -10.26 11.93
CA PRO A 51 -0.07 -11.29 11.70
C PRO A 51 -1.33 -11.01 12.52
N ASP A 52 -2.48 -11.28 11.89
CA ASP A 52 -3.80 -11.10 12.51
C ASP A 52 -4.07 -9.69 13.01
N ALA A 53 -3.39 -8.69 12.44
CA ALA A 53 -3.45 -7.30 12.91
C ALA A 53 -4.19 -6.36 11.94
N ARG A 54 -4.66 -6.88 10.82
CA ARG A 54 -5.35 -6.07 9.81
C ARG A 54 -6.82 -5.85 10.17
N GLY A 55 -7.30 -4.63 9.98
CA GLY A 55 -8.70 -4.28 10.21
C GLY A 55 -8.86 -2.79 10.40
N ALA A 56 -10.04 -2.37 10.85
CA ALA A 56 -10.32 -0.96 11.08
C ALA A 56 -9.45 -0.42 12.21
N LEU A 57 -8.74 0.67 11.95
CA LEU A 57 -7.89 1.30 12.95
C LEU A 57 -8.70 1.81 14.13
N ASP A 58 -9.93 2.26 13.88
CA ASP A 58 -10.85 2.71 14.93
C ASP A 58 -11.23 1.57 15.88
N ASP A 59 -11.11 0.33 15.45
CA ASP A 59 -11.36 -0.86 16.26
C ASP A 59 -10.09 -1.39 16.91
N GLY A 60 -8.98 -0.67 16.80
CA GLY A 60 -7.72 -1.04 17.44
C GLY A 60 -6.79 -1.91 16.60
N ALA A 61 -7.08 -2.06 15.31
CA ALA A 61 -6.20 -2.81 14.42
C ALA A 61 -4.89 -2.05 14.18
N THR A 62 -3.85 -2.78 13.78
CA THR A 62 -2.52 -2.20 13.55
C THR A 62 -2.38 -1.58 12.17
N TRP A 63 -3.03 -2.17 11.16
CA TRP A 63 -2.96 -1.67 9.79
C TRP A 63 -4.16 -2.11 8.97
N ASP A 64 -4.38 -1.43 7.86
CA ASP A 64 -5.42 -1.79 6.89
C ASP A 64 -5.00 -1.33 5.50
N PHE A 65 -5.73 -1.75 4.48
CA PHE A 65 -5.47 -1.31 3.12
C PHE A 65 -6.77 -1.15 2.32
N ASP A 66 -6.66 -0.40 1.22
CA ASP A 66 -7.71 -0.29 0.22
C ASP A 66 -7.07 -0.43 -1.16
N LEU A 67 -7.73 -1.15 -2.05
CA LEU A 67 -7.24 -1.40 -3.39
C LEU A 67 -8.37 -1.22 -4.38
N GLN A 68 -8.16 -0.36 -5.38
CA GLN A 68 -9.11 -0.11 -6.44
C GLN A 68 -8.42 -0.23 -7.79
N GLN A 69 -9.14 -0.75 -8.76
CA GLN A 69 -8.66 -0.85 -10.13
C GLN A 69 -9.73 -0.32 -11.08
N THR A 70 -9.34 0.60 -11.95
CA THR A 70 -10.26 1.24 -12.89
C THR A 70 -9.68 1.22 -14.28
N ARG A 71 -10.48 0.84 -15.27
CA ARG A 71 -10.12 0.98 -16.69
C ARG A 71 -10.46 2.39 -17.11
N GLU A 72 -9.44 3.25 -17.25
CA GLU A 72 -9.61 4.66 -17.62
C GLU A 72 -9.87 4.83 -19.11
N ALA A 73 -9.24 3.99 -19.92
CA ALA A 73 -9.36 3.99 -21.36
C ALA A 73 -9.05 2.57 -21.84
N PRO A 74 -9.38 2.19 -23.09
CA PRO A 74 -9.06 0.84 -23.56
C PRO A 74 -7.60 0.43 -23.42
N GLU A 75 -6.71 1.42 -23.33
CA GLU A 75 -5.26 1.19 -23.28
C GLU A 75 -4.65 1.54 -21.94
N LEU A 76 -5.47 1.90 -20.93
CA LEU A 76 -4.96 2.41 -19.67
C LEU A 76 -5.75 1.88 -18.48
N ASP A 77 -5.08 1.09 -17.64
CA ASP A 77 -5.59 0.67 -16.34
C ASP A 77 -4.94 1.51 -15.24
N THR A 78 -5.74 1.96 -14.27
CA THR A 78 -5.25 2.67 -13.11
C THR A 78 -5.52 1.84 -11.86
N VAL A 79 -4.49 1.60 -11.07
CA VAL A 79 -4.59 0.90 -9.80
C VAL A 79 -4.27 1.91 -8.69
N THR A 80 -5.18 2.02 -7.73
CA THR A 80 -4.99 2.88 -6.56
C THR A 80 -4.88 1.99 -5.34
N PHE A 81 -3.82 2.19 -4.55
CA PHE A 81 -3.51 1.35 -3.40
C PHE A 81 -3.16 2.23 -2.21
N SER A 82 -3.86 2.02 -1.09
CA SER A 82 -3.65 2.78 0.14
C SER A 82 -3.36 1.83 1.28
N LEU A 83 -2.37 2.19 2.11
CA LEU A 83 -2.07 1.49 3.35
C LEU A 83 -2.19 2.48 4.49
N SER A 84 -2.88 2.10 5.56
CA SER A 84 -2.99 2.92 6.77
C SER A 84 -2.55 2.10 7.97
N GLY A 85 -1.91 2.75 8.93
CA GLY A 85 -1.43 2.03 10.10
C GLY A 85 -1.01 2.90 11.25
N THR A 86 -0.70 2.22 12.35
CA THR A 86 -0.13 2.84 13.56
C THR A 86 1.29 3.34 13.26
N PRO A 87 1.87 4.19 14.15
CA PRO A 87 3.25 4.63 13.97
C PRO A 87 4.24 3.48 13.80
N ASP A 88 4.06 2.39 14.55
CA ASP A 88 4.94 1.21 14.44
C ASP A 88 4.86 0.55 13.08
N PHE A 89 3.65 0.39 12.54
CA PHE A 89 3.45 -0.15 11.20
C PHE A 89 4.11 0.74 10.15
N CYS A 90 3.89 2.04 10.24
CA CYS A 90 4.44 3.01 9.29
C CYS A 90 5.97 3.01 9.29
N ALA A 91 6.58 2.95 10.48
CA ALA A 91 8.03 2.90 10.60
C ALA A 91 8.60 1.62 9.99
N ALA A 92 7.95 0.48 10.24
CA ALA A 92 8.38 -0.80 9.69
C ALA A 92 8.26 -0.84 8.16
N LEU A 93 7.17 -0.30 7.63
CA LEU A 93 6.94 -0.23 6.19
C LEU A 93 8.02 0.60 5.50
N ARG A 94 8.31 1.77 6.06
CA ARG A 94 9.35 2.65 5.53
C ARG A 94 10.72 1.97 5.52
N ALA A 95 11.05 1.30 6.61
CA ALA A 95 12.34 0.63 6.72
C ALA A 95 12.47 -0.51 5.73
N HIS A 96 11.43 -1.31 5.56
CA HIS A 96 11.49 -2.49 4.71
C HIS A 96 11.55 -2.13 3.22
N PHE A 97 10.78 -1.15 2.79
CA PHE A 97 10.68 -0.77 1.37
C PHE A 97 11.49 0.49 1.02
N GLY A 98 12.21 1.04 1.97
CA GLY A 98 13.03 2.23 1.72
C GLY A 98 12.24 3.48 1.39
N LEU A 99 11.09 3.66 2.01
CA LEU A 99 10.22 4.82 1.80
C LEU A 99 10.64 5.97 2.72
N ASP A 100 10.53 7.18 2.21
CA ASP A 100 10.83 8.38 2.98
C ASP A 100 9.64 8.91 3.76
#